data_140f9686588c65f015320a9cfd1d5231
#
_entry.id   140f9686588c65f015320a9cfd1d5231
#
_cell.length_a   1.000
_cell.length_b   1.000
_cell.length_c   1.000
_cell.angle_alpha   90.00
_cell.angle_beta   90.00
_cell.angle_gamma   90.00
#
_symmetry.space_group_name_H-M   'P 1'
#
loop_
_entity.id
_entity.type
_entity.pdbx_description
1 polymer ?
#
loop_
_entity_poly.entity_id
_entity_poly.type
_entity_poly.pdbx_seq_one_letter_code
_entity_poly.pdbx_strand_id
1 'polypeptide(L)'
;MPAALVLCASLVFSPADAKLAYETARGLVERCTPRDAGTIRGQIAANYLLDAASAAGANVRRDSFGAATPAGNRTFVNLYAEFPSGVDGSKWVVLVSHYDTKPGARCPGANDGASTSGLLVGIANAVASWGGRRGNLLLVWTDGEECFSSYSANDGLWGSRRAVEYLKVRARPVQAVICLDMLGDRDLDITVPQNGTPALAKIAVHAARRVGYPGKVRQVPEIVTDDHVPFLEGGYKAIDLIDFSYGPDNSFWHTDRDTPENISEESLLVSGRIVAELLNILL
;
A
#
# COMPACT_ATOMS: atom_id res chain seq x y z
N MET A 1 14.82 -35.81 20.62
CA MET A 1 13.42 -35.43 20.39
C MET A 1 13.28 -35.13 18.89
N PRO A 2 12.33 -35.69 18.15
CA PRO A 2 12.14 -35.36 16.75
C PRO A 2 11.70 -33.88 16.67
N ALA A 3 12.40 -33.07 15.86
CA ALA A 3 11.96 -31.74 15.53
C ALA A 3 10.59 -31.83 14.86
N ALA A 4 9.58 -31.27 15.48
CA ALA A 4 8.27 -31.15 14.88
C ALA A 4 8.46 -30.28 13.60
N LEU A 5 8.15 -30.86 12.45
CA LEU A 5 8.08 -30.14 11.19
C LEU A 5 6.90 -29.16 11.32
N VAL A 6 7.18 -27.92 11.70
CA VAL A 6 6.17 -26.87 11.66
C VAL A 6 5.91 -26.61 10.18
N LEU A 7 4.83 -27.21 9.67
CA LEU A 7 4.30 -26.86 8.36
C LEU A 7 3.96 -25.37 8.39
N CYS A 8 4.75 -24.56 7.66
CA CYS A 8 4.47 -23.15 7.46
C CYS A 8 3.13 -23.06 6.74
N ALA A 9 2.08 -22.63 7.43
CA ALA A 9 0.81 -22.37 6.78
C ALA A 9 0.97 -21.17 5.86
N SER A 10 0.48 -21.26 4.62
CA SER A 10 0.47 -20.14 3.70
C SER A 10 -0.48 -19.05 4.20
N LEU A 11 -0.11 -17.79 3.97
CA LEU A 11 -1.00 -16.66 4.16
C LEU A 11 -2.20 -16.81 3.19
N VAL A 12 -3.39 -16.70 3.71
CA VAL A 12 -4.63 -16.73 2.93
C VAL A 12 -5.35 -15.40 3.14
N PHE A 13 -5.64 -14.71 2.06
CA PHE A 13 -6.50 -13.53 2.08
C PHE A 13 -7.94 -13.97 1.77
N SER A 14 -8.81 -13.85 2.76
CA SER A 14 -10.17 -14.37 2.73
C SER A 14 -11.18 -13.31 2.24
N PRO A 15 -12.42 -13.71 1.88
CA PRO A 15 -13.51 -12.76 1.63
C PRO A 15 -13.80 -11.82 2.82
N ALA A 16 -13.60 -12.29 4.07
CA ALA A 16 -13.77 -11.44 5.24
C ALA A 16 -12.70 -10.33 5.32
N ASP A 17 -11.46 -10.63 4.92
CA ASP A 17 -10.39 -9.62 4.83
C ASP A 17 -10.68 -8.59 3.73
N ALA A 18 -11.22 -9.03 2.59
CA ALA A 18 -11.61 -8.15 1.49
C ALA A 18 -12.77 -7.24 1.89
N LYS A 19 -13.75 -7.76 2.59
CA LYS A 19 -14.86 -6.98 3.15
C LYS A 19 -14.35 -5.92 4.12
N LEU A 20 -13.45 -6.31 5.04
CA LEU A 20 -12.81 -5.37 5.97
C LEU A 20 -12.04 -4.27 5.22
N ALA A 21 -11.28 -4.63 4.18
CA ALA A 21 -10.57 -3.68 3.34
C ALA A 21 -11.53 -2.69 2.67
N TYR A 22 -12.61 -3.17 2.06
CA TYR A 22 -13.62 -2.35 1.40
C TYR A 22 -14.36 -1.43 2.38
N GLU A 23 -14.79 -1.94 3.53
CA GLU A 23 -15.47 -1.16 4.56
C GLU A 23 -14.53 -0.08 5.15
N THR A 24 -13.23 -0.39 5.30
CA THR A 24 -12.21 0.58 5.72
C THR A 24 -12.03 1.69 4.67
N ALA A 25 -11.89 1.33 3.39
CA ALA A 25 -11.77 2.30 2.30
C ALA A 25 -12.99 3.21 2.22
N ARG A 26 -14.19 2.63 2.25
CA ARG A 26 -15.45 3.38 2.25
C ARG A 26 -15.56 4.33 3.45
N GLY A 27 -15.25 3.82 4.66
CA GLY A 27 -15.28 4.64 5.86
C GLY A 27 -14.26 5.76 5.85
N LEU A 28 -13.08 5.57 5.24
CA LEU A 28 -12.08 6.61 5.04
C LEU A 28 -12.63 7.74 4.15
N VAL A 29 -13.29 7.38 3.05
CA VAL A 29 -13.94 8.36 2.16
C VAL A 29 -15.06 9.10 2.87
N GLU A 30 -16.00 8.39 3.47
CA GLU A 30 -17.20 8.97 4.10
C GLU A 30 -16.86 9.94 5.25
N ARG A 31 -15.80 9.65 6.01
CA ARG A 31 -15.46 10.39 7.25
C ARG A 31 -14.38 11.45 7.05
N CYS A 32 -13.49 11.26 6.08
CA CYS A 32 -12.24 12.01 6.01
C CYS A 32 -12.07 12.83 4.72
N THR A 33 -13.00 12.77 3.76
CA THR A 33 -12.89 13.53 2.49
C THR A 33 -13.17 15.02 2.67
N PRO A 34 -12.39 15.93 2.03
CA PRO A 34 -11.07 15.67 1.45
C PRO A 34 -10.02 15.45 2.55
N ARG A 35 -9.03 14.59 2.31
CA ARG A 35 -7.96 14.27 3.25
C ARG A 35 -6.59 14.68 2.70
N ASP A 36 -6.54 15.85 2.11
CA ASP A 36 -5.34 16.39 1.50
C ASP A 36 -4.17 16.34 2.49
N ALA A 37 -3.01 16.03 1.96
CA ALA A 37 -1.77 15.83 2.69
C ALA A 37 -1.41 17.00 3.63
N GLY A 38 -1.01 16.67 4.85
CA GLY A 38 -0.60 17.63 5.86
C GLY A 38 -1.72 18.56 6.36
N THR A 39 -3.00 18.19 6.19
CA THR A 39 -4.17 18.89 6.73
C THR A 39 -4.68 18.24 8.00
N ILE A 40 -5.57 18.95 8.73
CA ILE A 40 -6.27 18.37 9.89
C ILE A 40 -7.09 17.13 9.47
N ARG A 41 -7.71 17.16 8.29
CA ARG A 41 -8.48 16.00 7.80
C ARG A 41 -7.57 14.83 7.42
N GLY A 42 -6.37 15.07 6.89
CA GLY A 42 -5.34 14.04 6.71
C GLY A 42 -4.94 13.41 8.05
N GLN A 43 -4.82 14.21 9.12
CA GLN A 43 -4.53 13.67 10.46
C GLN A 43 -5.70 12.84 11.04
N ILE A 44 -6.95 13.23 10.76
CA ILE A 44 -8.15 12.44 11.12
C ILE A 44 -8.14 11.11 10.35
N ALA A 45 -7.78 11.13 9.06
CA ALA A 45 -7.62 9.93 8.24
C ALA A 45 -6.56 8.98 8.81
N ALA A 46 -5.39 9.52 9.20
CA ALA A 46 -4.35 8.75 9.87
C ALA A 46 -4.86 8.09 11.17
N ASN A 47 -5.60 8.81 12.00
CA ASN A 47 -6.17 8.23 13.23
C ASN A 47 -7.21 7.14 12.92
N TYR A 48 -8.06 7.34 11.92
CA TYR A 48 -9.03 6.33 11.48
C TYR A 48 -8.33 5.04 11.02
N LEU A 49 -7.28 5.16 10.21
CA LEU A 49 -6.49 4.00 9.75
C LEU A 49 -5.72 3.33 10.89
N LEU A 50 -5.16 4.12 11.84
CA LEU A 50 -4.51 3.59 13.03
C LEU A 50 -5.48 2.73 13.84
N ASP A 51 -6.69 3.24 14.09
CA ASP A 51 -7.72 2.52 14.85
C ASP A 51 -8.16 1.25 14.11
N ALA A 52 -8.39 1.34 12.79
CA ALA A 52 -8.79 0.20 11.96
C ALA A 52 -7.71 -0.90 11.93
N ALA A 53 -6.45 -0.53 11.71
CA ALA A 53 -5.35 -1.48 11.69
C ALA A 53 -5.06 -2.08 13.08
N SER A 54 -5.23 -1.30 14.14
CA SER A 54 -5.11 -1.81 15.52
C SER A 54 -6.22 -2.80 15.85
N ALA A 55 -7.45 -2.53 15.43
CA ALA A 55 -8.58 -3.45 15.58
C ALA A 55 -8.35 -4.77 14.77
N ALA A 56 -7.63 -4.69 13.66
CA ALA A 56 -7.19 -5.84 12.86
C ALA A 56 -5.97 -6.58 13.47
N GLY A 57 -5.55 -6.23 14.68
CA GLY A 57 -4.47 -6.92 15.41
C GLY A 57 -3.06 -6.39 15.14
N ALA A 58 -2.91 -5.28 14.40
CA ALA A 58 -1.62 -4.68 14.17
C ALA A 58 -1.17 -3.78 15.35
N ASN A 59 0.13 -3.81 15.65
CA ASN A 59 0.73 -2.80 16.53
C ASN A 59 1.20 -1.63 15.67
N VAL A 60 0.40 -0.57 15.63
CA VAL A 60 0.61 0.57 14.73
C VAL A 60 1.35 1.70 15.44
N ARG A 61 2.43 2.15 14.83
CA ARG A 61 3.18 3.34 15.24
C ARG A 61 2.87 4.51 14.32
N ARG A 62 2.60 5.66 14.92
CA ARG A 62 2.45 6.95 14.23
C ARG A 62 3.80 7.69 14.20
N ASP A 63 4.16 8.26 13.03
CA ASP A 63 5.34 9.09 12.82
C ASP A 63 4.93 10.42 12.19
N SER A 64 4.99 11.49 12.97
CA SER A 64 4.66 12.84 12.49
C SER A 64 5.94 13.57 12.12
N PHE A 65 5.95 14.23 10.96
CA PHE A 65 7.09 14.98 10.47
C PHE A 65 6.66 16.23 9.70
N GLY A 66 7.51 17.25 9.70
CA GLY A 66 7.27 18.50 8.97
C GLY A 66 8.02 18.54 7.66
N ALA A 67 7.42 19.13 6.63
CA ALA A 67 8.11 19.49 5.40
C ALA A 67 7.59 20.82 4.82
N ALA A 68 8.45 21.49 4.06
CA ALA A 68 8.07 22.62 3.22
C ALA A 68 7.39 22.08 1.95
N THR A 69 6.27 22.69 1.58
CA THR A 69 5.51 22.35 0.37
C THR A 69 5.24 23.61 -0.44
N PRO A 70 4.81 23.52 -1.70
CA PRO A 70 4.35 24.66 -2.49
C PRO A 70 3.23 25.48 -1.79
N ALA A 71 2.46 24.85 -0.90
CA ALA A 71 1.40 25.48 -0.10
C ALA A 71 1.84 25.91 1.32
N GLY A 72 3.15 26.03 1.57
CA GLY A 72 3.73 26.38 2.87
C GLY A 72 4.12 25.15 3.69
N ASN A 73 4.52 25.37 4.95
CA ASN A 73 4.92 24.27 5.84
C ASN A 73 3.71 23.42 6.23
N ARG A 74 3.85 22.10 6.15
CA ARG A 74 2.84 21.12 6.49
C ARG A 74 3.39 20.08 7.45
N THR A 75 2.49 19.45 8.21
CA THR A 75 2.82 18.32 9.08
C THR A 75 2.13 17.08 8.55
N PHE A 76 2.93 16.12 8.14
CA PHE A 76 2.51 14.82 7.58
C PHE A 76 2.55 13.75 8.67
N VAL A 77 1.83 12.66 8.42
CA VAL A 77 1.77 11.52 9.34
C VAL A 77 1.89 10.21 8.59
N ASN A 78 2.99 9.48 8.76
CA ASN A 78 3.05 8.09 8.35
C ASN A 78 2.60 7.15 9.48
N LEU A 79 2.05 5.99 9.10
CA LEU A 79 1.75 4.89 10.01
C LEU A 79 2.58 3.67 9.64
N TYR A 80 3.07 2.96 10.64
CA TYR A 80 3.90 1.77 10.48
C TYR A 80 3.35 0.63 11.34
N ALA A 81 3.07 -0.52 10.75
CA ALA A 81 2.69 -1.74 11.45
C ALA A 81 3.74 -2.83 11.21
N GLU A 82 4.38 -3.30 12.27
CA GLU A 82 5.46 -4.27 12.21
C GLU A 82 4.99 -5.67 12.60
N PHE A 83 5.30 -6.64 11.76
CA PHE A 83 5.04 -8.06 12.00
C PHE A 83 6.36 -8.83 11.94
N PRO A 84 7.14 -8.89 13.03
CA PRO A 84 8.38 -9.65 13.07
C PRO A 84 8.11 -11.16 12.99
N SER A 85 8.99 -11.89 12.31
CA SER A 85 8.88 -13.36 12.20
C SER A 85 9.36 -14.09 13.46
N GLY A 86 10.13 -13.42 14.31
CA GLY A 86 10.83 -14.05 15.42
C GLY A 86 12.09 -14.86 15.00
N VAL A 87 12.46 -14.83 13.72
CA VAL A 87 13.67 -15.51 13.21
C VAL A 87 14.80 -14.51 13.06
N ASP A 88 15.92 -14.75 13.74
CA ASP A 88 17.08 -13.88 13.71
C ASP A 88 17.64 -13.71 12.30
N GLY A 89 18.05 -12.49 11.96
CA GLY A 89 18.61 -12.15 10.65
C GLY A 89 17.60 -12.11 9.50
N SER A 90 16.30 -12.32 9.78
CA SER A 90 15.27 -12.29 8.74
C SER A 90 15.16 -10.93 8.06
N LYS A 91 14.98 -10.97 6.75
CA LYS A 91 14.78 -9.77 5.93
C LYS A 91 13.33 -9.26 6.03
N TRP A 92 13.16 -7.99 5.71
CA TRP A 92 11.86 -7.33 5.69
C TRP A 92 11.30 -7.25 4.27
N VAL A 93 10.03 -7.54 4.14
CA VAL A 93 9.20 -7.10 3.01
C VAL A 93 8.38 -5.91 3.49
N VAL A 94 8.30 -4.88 2.67
CA VAL A 94 7.57 -3.64 2.98
C VAL A 94 6.42 -3.51 2.00
N LEU A 95 5.20 -3.38 2.48
CA LEU A 95 4.04 -2.96 1.69
C LEU A 95 3.76 -1.49 2.00
N VAL A 96 3.54 -0.70 0.96
CA VAL A 96 3.32 0.75 1.05
C VAL A 96 2.01 1.11 0.35
N SER A 97 1.25 2.02 0.91
CA SER A 97 0.09 2.65 0.28
C SER A 97 -0.09 4.04 0.85
N HIS A 98 -0.34 5.03 0.01
CA HIS A 98 -0.72 6.35 0.46
C HIS A 98 -2.19 6.39 0.88
N TYR A 99 -2.56 7.40 1.69
CA TYR A 99 -3.93 7.59 2.11
C TYR A 99 -4.46 9.00 1.88
N ASP A 100 -3.60 9.94 1.49
CA ASP A 100 -3.98 11.31 1.16
C ASP A 100 -4.72 11.40 -0.17
N THR A 101 -5.38 12.53 -0.42
CA THR A 101 -6.07 12.84 -1.67
C THR A 101 -5.40 13.97 -2.40
N LYS A 102 -5.60 14.03 -3.72
CA LYS A 102 -5.07 15.07 -4.60
C LYS A 102 -5.42 16.46 -4.10
N PRO A 103 -4.43 17.29 -3.71
CA PRO A 103 -4.69 18.62 -3.19
C PRO A 103 -5.43 19.51 -4.20
N GLY A 104 -6.52 20.13 -3.73
CA GLY A 104 -7.33 21.05 -4.55
C GLY A 104 -8.25 20.38 -5.58
N ALA A 105 -8.17 19.08 -5.76
CA ALA A 105 -9.14 18.33 -6.55
C ALA A 105 -10.42 18.05 -5.73
N ARG A 106 -11.57 17.99 -6.40
CA ARG A 106 -12.80 17.48 -5.76
C ARG A 106 -12.84 15.96 -5.84
N CYS A 107 -11.75 15.32 -5.41
CA CYS A 107 -11.54 13.89 -5.50
C CYS A 107 -11.82 13.24 -4.14
N PRO A 108 -12.83 12.37 -4.03
CA PRO A 108 -13.06 11.59 -2.80
C PRO A 108 -11.93 10.58 -2.52
N GLY A 109 -11.20 10.15 -3.55
CA GLY A 109 -10.06 9.26 -3.41
C GLY A 109 -10.45 7.86 -2.94
N ALA A 110 -11.49 7.27 -3.52
CA ALA A 110 -11.95 5.94 -3.10
C ALA A 110 -11.03 4.84 -3.61
N ASN A 111 -10.60 4.94 -4.87
CA ASN A 111 -9.60 4.05 -5.42
C ASN A 111 -8.20 4.58 -5.11
N ASP A 112 -8.00 5.87 -5.28
CA ASP A 112 -6.76 6.64 -5.14
C ASP A 112 -6.69 7.29 -3.74
N GLY A 113 -6.13 6.78 -2.82
CA GLY A 113 -5.38 5.78 -2.11
C GLY A 113 -6.23 5.11 -1.02
N ALA A 114 -7.61 5.30 -0.95
CA ALA A 114 -8.37 4.65 0.12
C ALA A 114 -8.47 3.13 -0.11
N SER A 115 -8.60 2.65 -1.36
CA SER A 115 -8.72 1.23 -1.68
C SER A 115 -7.54 0.42 -1.14
N THR A 116 -6.33 0.87 -1.44
CA THR A 116 -5.10 0.20 -1.04
C THR A 116 -4.73 0.45 0.41
N SER A 117 -5.08 1.61 0.96
CA SER A 117 -5.00 1.84 2.41
C SER A 117 -5.91 0.88 3.19
N GLY A 118 -7.14 0.64 2.72
CA GLY A 118 -8.02 -0.38 3.26
C GLY A 118 -7.49 -1.80 3.04
N LEU A 119 -6.89 -2.07 1.87
CA LEU A 119 -6.27 -3.36 1.58
C LEU A 119 -5.15 -3.69 2.57
N LEU A 120 -4.32 -2.73 2.96
CA LEU A 120 -3.31 -2.94 4.00
C LEU A 120 -3.93 -3.30 5.35
N VAL A 121 -5.12 -2.77 5.70
CA VAL A 121 -5.85 -3.18 6.92
C VAL A 121 -6.34 -4.63 6.80
N GLY A 122 -6.89 -5.03 5.66
CA GLY A 122 -7.26 -6.42 5.39
C GLY A 122 -6.06 -7.37 5.46
N ILE A 123 -4.90 -6.97 4.92
CA ILE A 123 -3.64 -7.72 5.02
C ILE A 123 -3.19 -7.81 6.49
N ALA A 124 -3.29 -6.74 7.27
CA ALA A 124 -2.97 -6.76 8.70
C ALA A 124 -3.78 -7.82 9.44
N ASN A 125 -5.10 -7.89 9.17
CA ASN A 125 -6.00 -8.89 9.75
C ASN A 125 -5.59 -10.31 9.36
N ALA A 126 -5.33 -10.58 8.09
CA ALA A 126 -4.89 -11.88 7.61
C ALA A 126 -3.54 -12.30 8.23
N VAL A 127 -2.59 -11.36 8.34
CA VAL A 127 -1.24 -11.61 8.89
C VAL A 127 -1.25 -11.82 10.39
N ALA A 128 -2.18 -11.23 11.14
CA ALA A 128 -2.28 -11.37 12.59
C ALA A 128 -2.37 -12.83 13.05
N SER A 129 -3.01 -13.69 12.25
CA SER A 129 -3.12 -15.13 12.50
C SER A 129 -2.10 -15.99 11.74
N TRP A 130 -1.24 -15.38 10.91
CA TRP A 130 -0.28 -16.12 10.07
C TRP A 130 0.95 -16.53 10.87
N GLY A 131 0.99 -17.79 11.30
CA GLY A 131 2.12 -18.38 11.99
C GLY A 131 3.17 -18.98 11.05
N GLY A 132 4.42 -19.06 11.54
CA GLY A 132 5.50 -19.81 10.87
C GLY A 132 6.17 -19.11 9.69
N ARG A 133 5.87 -17.82 9.40
CA ARG A 133 6.60 -17.05 8.39
C ARG A 133 8.07 -16.89 8.77
N ARG A 134 8.95 -16.89 7.78
CA ARG A 134 10.40 -16.80 7.98
C ARG A 134 10.97 -15.40 7.79
N GLY A 135 10.21 -14.50 7.19
CA GLY A 135 10.59 -13.11 6.98
C GLY A 135 9.73 -12.14 7.79
N ASN A 136 10.19 -10.91 7.92
CA ASN A 136 9.51 -9.84 8.61
C ASN A 136 8.67 -9.02 7.64
N LEU A 137 7.48 -8.57 8.06
CA LEU A 137 6.61 -7.70 7.27
C LEU A 137 6.47 -6.34 7.94
N LEU A 138 6.55 -5.28 7.14
CA LEU A 138 6.23 -3.92 7.51
C LEU A 138 5.13 -3.40 6.58
N LEU A 139 4.02 -2.94 7.16
CA LEU A 139 3.00 -2.17 6.44
C LEU A 139 3.23 -0.69 6.71
N VAL A 140 3.15 0.11 5.66
CA VAL A 140 3.36 1.55 5.72
C VAL A 140 2.20 2.26 5.03
N TRP A 141 1.48 3.08 5.77
CA TRP A 141 0.56 4.06 5.20
C TRP A 141 1.29 5.40 5.13
N THR A 142 1.45 5.92 3.93
CA THR A 142 2.17 7.17 3.64
C THR A 142 1.19 8.34 3.53
N ASP A 143 1.64 9.51 4.01
CA ASP A 143 0.95 10.80 3.85
C ASP A 143 1.74 11.67 2.89
N GLY A 144 1.06 12.31 1.94
CA GLY A 144 1.69 13.23 1.02
C GLY A 144 2.42 12.55 -0.13
N GLU A 145 1.85 11.49 -0.67
CA GLU A 145 2.21 10.98 -1.98
C GLU A 145 1.88 12.02 -3.04
N GLU A 146 0.66 12.57 -2.98
CA GLU A 146 0.07 13.47 -3.95
C GLU A 146 0.76 14.83 -4.01
N CYS A 147 1.22 15.21 -5.21
CA CYS A 147 1.82 16.51 -5.43
C CYS A 147 0.77 17.63 -5.55
N PHE A 148 1.17 18.87 -5.19
CA PHE A 148 0.33 20.05 -5.38
C PHE A 148 0.29 20.49 -6.84
N SER A 149 1.41 20.35 -7.55
CA SER A 149 1.57 20.77 -8.94
C SER A 149 2.20 19.68 -9.79
N SER A 150 3.44 19.31 -9.48
CA SER A 150 4.17 18.27 -10.20
C SER A 150 5.21 17.65 -9.29
N TYR A 151 5.40 16.34 -9.39
CA TYR A 151 6.38 15.62 -8.57
C TYR A 151 7.79 16.22 -8.72
N SER A 152 8.40 16.52 -7.60
CA SER A 152 9.75 17.07 -7.51
C SER A 152 10.37 16.79 -6.14
N ALA A 153 11.59 17.25 -5.90
CA ALA A 153 12.22 17.12 -4.58
C ALA A 153 11.41 17.79 -3.44
N ASN A 154 10.58 18.79 -3.78
CA ASN A 154 9.81 19.58 -2.83
C ASN A 154 8.29 19.52 -3.07
N ASP A 155 7.81 18.56 -3.86
CA ASP A 155 6.38 18.40 -4.14
C ASP A 155 6.02 16.94 -4.39
N GLY A 156 5.16 16.37 -3.55
CA GLY A 156 4.74 14.96 -3.53
C GLY A 156 5.77 14.00 -2.91
N LEU A 157 5.38 12.75 -2.70
CA LEU A 157 6.19 11.63 -2.18
C LEU A 157 6.88 11.91 -0.83
N TRP A 158 6.34 12.79 0.00
CA TRP A 158 6.96 13.12 1.30
C TRP A 158 6.95 11.92 2.24
N GLY A 159 5.85 11.18 2.29
CA GLY A 159 5.70 10.02 3.14
C GLY A 159 6.65 8.88 2.81
N SER A 160 6.78 8.54 1.54
CA SER A 160 7.70 7.49 1.09
C SER A 160 9.17 7.88 1.27
N ARG A 161 9.55 9.16 1.03
CA ARG A 161 10.90 9.64 1.40
C ARG A 161 11.16 9.51 2.90
N ARG A 162 10.19 9.86 3.74
CA ARG A 162 10.27 9.67 5.19
C ARG A 162 10.38 8.19 5.58
N ALA A 163 9.67 7.30 4.87
CA ALA A 163 9.76 5.87 5.10
C ALA A 163 11.13 5.29 4.73
N VAL A 164 11.78 5.80 3.70
CA VAL A 164 13.17 5.47 3.35
C VAL A 164 14.13 5.83 4.49
N GLU A 165 14.01 7.04 5.07
CA GLU A 165 14.79 7.45 6.23
C GLU A 165 14.53 6.53 7.44
N TYR A 166 13.28 6.20 7.70
CA TYR A 166 12.87 5.28 8.77
C TYR A 166 13.57 3.92 8.66
N LEU A 167 13.65 3.36 7.45
CA LEU A 167 14.32 2.08 7.20
C LEU A 167 15.84 2.19 7.36
N LYS A 168 16.47 3.26 6.86
CA LYS A 168 17.91 3.50 6.96
C LYS A 168 18.38 3.66 8.40
N VAL A 169 17.67 4.47 9.19
CA VAL A 169 18.01 4.68 10.62
C VAL A 169 17.95 3.38 11.42
N ARG A 170 17.08 2.46 11.06
CA ARG A 170 16.95 1.15 11.72
C ARG A 170 17.86 0.07 11.15
N ALA A 171 18.65 0.39 10.13
CA ALA A 171 19.56 -0.54 9.45
C ALA A 171 18.87 -1.88 9.09
N ARG A 172 17.59 -1.84 8.67
CA ARG A 172 16.82 -3.04 8.38
C ARG A 172 17.22 -3.66 7.04
N PRO A 173 17.52 -4.96 7.00
CA PRO A 173 17.79 -5.65 5.75
C PRO A 173 16.48 -5.84 4.98
N VAL A 174 16.13 -4.92 4.08
CA VAL A 174 14.92 -5.00 3.25
C VAL A 174 15.18 -5.86 2.02
N GLN A 175 14.29 -6.83 1.78
CA GLN A 175 14.33 -7.74 0.63
C GLN A 175 13.57 -7.16 -0.56
N ALA A 176 12.40 -6.57 -0.31
CA ALA A 176 11.51 -6.02 -1.30
C ALA A 176 10.62 -4.93 -0.70
N VAL A 177 10.29 -3.94 -1.52
CA VAL A 177 9.24 -2.95 -1.27
C VAL A 177 8.20 -3.08 -2.37
N ILE A 178 6.93 -3.18 -2.00
CA ILE A 178 5.81 -3.29 -2.92
C ILE A 178 4.87 -2.14 -2.61
N CYS A 179 4.79 -1.18 -3.49
CA CYS A 179 3.78 -0.13 -3.42
C CYS A 179 2.48 -0.66 -4.02
N LEU A 180 1.38 -0.26 -3.43
CA LEU A 180 0.04 -0.66 -3.81
C LEU A 180 -0.75 0.62 -4.02
N ASP A 181 -1.22 0.84 -5.25
CA ASP A 181 -2.02 2.00 -5.59
C ASP A 181 -3.19 1.65 -6.51
N MET A 182 -4.35 2.25 -6.25
CA MET A 182 -5.57 2.14 -7.07
C MET A 182 -6.08 0.70 -7.33
N LEU A 183 -5.87 -0.25 -6.41
CA LEU A 183 -6.18 -1.68 -6.61
C LEU A 183 -7.62 -2.09 -6.27
N GLY A 184 -8.54 -1.13 -6.21
CA GLY A 184 -9.95 -1.37 -5.90
C GLY A 184 -10.91 -1.23 -7.06
N ASP A 185 -10.46 -0.78 -8.25
CA ASP A 185 -11.33 -0.56 -9.42
C ASP A 185 -12.17 -1.80 -9.75
N ARG A 186 -13.45 -1.58 -10.08
CA ARG A 186 -14.37 -2.67 -10.51
C ARG A 186 -13.87 -3.42 -11.73
N ASP A 187 -13.20 -2.73 -12.65
CA ASP A 187 -12.60 -3.30 -13.86
C ASP A 187 -11.10 -3.55 -13.71
N LEU A 188 -10.67 -3.97 -12.53
CA LEU A 188 -9.29 -4.16 -12.10
C LEU A 188 -8.34 -4.68 -13.20
N ASP A 189 -7.27 -3.92 -13.49
CA ASP A 189 -6.18 -4.27 -14.41
C ASP A 189 -4.83 -3.85 -13.82
N ILE A 190 -4.23 -4.71 -13.02
CA ILE A 190 -3.01 -4.40 -12.27
C ILE A 190 -1.80 -4.37 -13.22
N THR A 191 -1.11 -3.25 -13.22
CA THR A 191 0.13 -3.06 -13.98
C THR A 191 1.35 -2.94 -13.07
N VAL A 192 2.52 -3.27 -13.62
CA VAL A 192 3.83 -3.03 -13.00
C VAL A 192 4.62 -2.16 -13.96
N PRO A 193 4.83 -0.88 -13.67
CA PRO A 193 5.60 0.04 -14.49
C PRO A 193 7.05 -0.42 -14.69
N GLN A 194 7.64 -0.08 -15.86
CA GLN A 194 8.99 -0.55 -16.20
C GLN A 194 10.10 -0.02 -15.31
N ASN A 195 9.88 1.10 -14.61
CA ASN A 195 10.85 1.67 -13.67
C ASN A 195 10.91 0.93 -12.32
N GLY A 196 10.10 -0.12 -12.13
CA GLY A 196 10.24 -1.03 -10.98
C GLY A 196 11.38 -2.03 -11.14
N THR A 197 11.72 -2.73 -10.04
CA THR A 197 12.75 -3.80 -10.04
C THR A 197 12.29 -5.01 -10.86
N PRO A 198 12.93 -5.37 -11.99
CA PRO A 198 12.41 -6.37 -12.92
C PRO A 198 12.20 -7.76 -12.30
N ALA A 199 13.04 -8.15 -11.33
CA ALA A 199 12.90 -9.43 -10.65
C ALA A 199 11.62 -9.49 -9.80
N LEU A 200 11.27 -8.41 -9.11
CA LEU A 200 10.04 -8.33 -8.32
C LEU A 200 8.80 -8.30 -9.24
N ALA A 201 8.86 -7.59 -10.37
CA ALA A 201 7.78 -7.57 -11.34
C ALA A 201 7.45 -8.99 -11.88
N LYS A 202 8.47 -9.80 -12.15
CA LYS A 202 8.29 -11.23 -12.54
C LYS A 202 7.64 -12.05 -11.43
N ILE A 203 8.01 -11.79 -10.16
CA ILE A 203 7.42 -12.47 -9.01
C ILE A 203 5.94 -12.08 -8.87
N ALA A 204 5.58 -10.81 -9.08
CA ALA A 204 4.19 -10.34 -9.01
C ALA A 204 3.31 -11.02 -10.09
N VAL A 205 3.78 -11.07 -11.33
CA VAL A 205 3.09 -11.80 -12.42
C VAL A 205 2.95 -13.29 -12.09
N HIS A 206 3.99 -13.90 -11.50
CA HIS A 206 3.94 -15.30 -11.08
C HIS A 206 2.93 -15.53 -9.95
N ALA A 207 2.90 -14.67 -8.95
CA ALA A 207 1.96 -14.73 -7.84
C ALA A 207 0.50 -14.71 -8.32
N ALA A 208 0.15 -13.78 -9.23
CA ALA A 208 -1.18 -13.72 -9.83
C ALA A 208 -1.59 -15.04 -10.52
N ARG A 209 -0.67 -15.66 -11.26
CA ARG A 209 -0.91 -16.97 -11.91
C ARG A 209 -1.15 -18.07 -10.88
N ARG A 210 -0.39 -18.10 -9.80
CA ARG A 210 -0.49 -19.14 -8.75
C ARG A 210 -1.83 -19.12 -8.03
N VAL A 211 -2.42 -17.94 -7.85
CA VAL A 211 -3.73 -17.81 -7.19
C VAL A 211 -4.92 -17.80 -8.15
N GLY A 212 -4.69 -18.18 -9.41
CA GLY A 212 -5.77 -18.39 -10.39
C GLY A 212 -6.19 -17.14 -11.15
N TYR A 213 -5.40 -16.07 -11.15
CA TYR A 213 -5.65 -14.82 -11.87
C TYR A 213 -4.60 -14.55 -12.97
N PRO A 214 -4.38 -15.48 -13.93
CA PRO A 214 -3.43 -15.27 -15.01
C PRO A 214 -3.83 -14.04 -15.85
N GLY A 215 -2.87 -13.13 -16.08
CA GLY A 215 -3.11 -11.90 -16.86
C GLY A 215 -3.64 -10.72 -16.06
N LYS A 216 -4.03 -10.88 -14.78
CA LYS A 216 -4.45 -9.75 -13.92
C LYS A 216 -3.27 -8.87 -13.45
N VAL A 217 -2.04 -9.35 -13.55
CA VAL A 217 -0.83 -8.55 -13.34
C VAL A 217 0.03 -8.64 -14.59
N ARG A 218 0.37 -7.48 -15.15
CA ARG A 218 1.21 -7.39 -16.36
C ARG A 218 2.25 -6.29 -16.23
N GLN A 219 3.42 -6.52 -16.79
CA GLN A 219 4.44 -5.48 -16.90
C GLN A 219 4.09 -4.56 -18.08
N VAL A 220 4.30 -3.27 -17.91
CA VAL A 220 4.00 -2.25 -18.91
C VAL A 220 5.24 -1.38 -19.17
N PRO A 221 5.39 -0.81 -20.39
CA PRO A 221 6.56 0.00 -20.75
C PRO A 221 6.48 1.44 -20.19
N GLU A 222 5.38 1.80 -19.61
CA GLU A 222 5.16 3.12 -19.00
C GLU A 222 6.07 3.31 -17.78
N ILE A 223 6.45 4.55 -17.53
CA ILE A 223 7.11 5.01 -16.31
C ILE A 223 6.07 5.75 -15.48
N VAL A 224 5.88 5.33 -14.24
CA VAL A 224 5.00 5.98 -13.28
C VAL A 224 5.85 6.59 -12.16
N THR A 225 5.51 7.78 -11.72
CA THR A 225 6.07 8.40 -10.51
C THR A 225 5.10 8.18 -9.37
N ASP A 226 5.51 7.40 -8.39
CA ASP A 226 4.72 6.99 -7.24
C ASP A 226 5.65 6.64 -6.06
N ASP A 227 5.11 6.25 -4.93
CA ASP A 227 5.79 5.93 -3.68
C ASP A 227 6.94 4.91 -3.82
N HIS A 228 6.97 4.07 -4.86
CA HIS A 228 8.09 3.16 -5.12
C HIS A 228 9.38 3.90 -5.52
N VAL A 229 9.28 5.09 -6.12
CA VAL A 229 10.44 5.83 -6.64
C VAL A 229 11.43 6.22 -5.54
N PRO A 230 11.03 6.85 -4.41
CA PRO A 230 11.95 7.15 -3.33
C PRO A 230 12.67 5.92 -2.76
N PHE A 231 12.03 4.75 -2.75
CA PHE A 231 12.70 3.52 -2.31
C PHE A 231 13.76 3.05 -3.30
N LEU A 232 13.51 3.14 -4.61
CA LEU A 232 14.51 2.86 -5.64
C LEU A 232 15.72 3.81 -5.53
N GLU A 233 15.46 5.11 -5.37
CA GLU A 233 16.49 6.14 -5.13
C GLU A 233 17.26 5.87 -3.82
N GLY A 234 16.57 5.34 -2.83
CA GLY A 234 17.16 4.90 -1.55
C GLY A 234 18.02 3.64 -1.63
N GLY A 235 18.09 2.97 -2.81
CA GLY A 235 18.84 1.76 -3.06
C GLY A 235 18.09 0.46 -2.73
N TYR A 236 16.79 0.52 -2.49
CA TYR A 236 15.96 -0.65 -2.25
C TYR A 236 15.43 -1.24 -3.57
N LYS A 237 15.12 -2.54 -3.56
CA LYS A 237 14.36 -3.19 -4.63
C LYS A 237 12.89 -2.86 -4.42
N ALA A 238 12.28 -2.15 -5.35
CA ALA A 238 10.88 -1.74 -5.25
C ALA A 238 10.13 -1.95 -6.55
N ILE A 239 8.83 -2.19 -6.46
CA ILE A 239 7.86 -2.15 -7.56
C ILE A 239 6.61 -1.42 -7.09
N ASP A 240 5.87 -0.94 -8.08
CA ASP A 240 4.53 -0.47 -7.93
C ASP A 240 3.57 -1.50 -8.53
N LEU A 241 2.49 -1.81 -7.85
CA LEU A 241 1.31 -2.51 -8.34
C LEU A 241 0.19 -1.48 -8.41
N ILE A 242 -0.10 -1.02 -9.62
CA ILE A 242 -1.06 0.06 -9.84
C ILE A 242 -2.06 -0.30 -10.94
N ASP A 243 -3.32 0.07 -10.73
CA ASP A 243 -4.32 0.10 -11.79
C ASP A 243 -4.51 1.53 -12.28
N PHE A 244 -3.76 1.89 -13.33
CA PHE A 244 -3.82 3.23 -13.92
C PHE A 244 -4.76 3.31 -15.13
N SER A 245 -5.85 2.51 -15.11
CA SER A 245 -6.91 2.50 -16.15
C SER A 245 -8.31 2.73 -15.57
N TYR A 246 -8.40 3.54 -14.53
CA TYR A 246 -9.57 3.77 -13.70
C TYR A 246 -10.69 4.51 -14.42
N GLY A 247 -11.77 3.78 -14.73
CA GLY A 247 -12.87 4.24 -15.56
C GLY A 247 -12.51 4.38 -17.05
N PRO A 248 -13.47 4.74 -17.93
CA PRO A 248 -13.20 4.92 -19.35
C PRO A 248 -12.10 5.96 -19.58
N ASP A 249 -11.02 5.58 -20.27
CA ASP A 249 -9.87 6.46 -20.57
C ASP A 249 -9.26 7.12 -19.32
N ASN A 250 -9.23 6.41 -18.20
CA ASN A 250 -8.76 6.90 -16.90
C ASN A 250 -9.51 8.14 -16.37
N SER A 251 -10.78 8.30 -16.74
CA SER A 251 -11.56 9.52 -16.48
C SER A 251 -12.05 9.67 -15.04
N PHE A 252 -11.85 8.66 -14.18
CA PHE A 252 -12.24 8.75 -12.78
C PHE A 252 -11.08 9.26 -11.90
N TRP A 253 -9.84 9.07 -12.34
CA TRP A 253 -8.66 9.48 -11.63
C TRP A 253 -8.60 10.99 -11.39
N HIS A 254 -8.36 11.40 -10.14
CA HIS A 254 -8.30 12.80 -9.68
C HIS A 254 -9.58 13.61 -9.93
N THR A 255 -10.74 12.97 -10.02
CA THR A 255 -12.03 13.63 -10.23
C THR A 255 -13.05 13.31 -9.12
N ASP A 256 -14.19 13.98 -9.13
CA ASP A 256 -15.32 13.70 -8.24
C ASP A 256 -16.00 12.33 -8.51
N ARG A 257 -15.54 11.61 -9.55
CA ARG A 257 -15.98 10.26 -9.88
C ARG A 257 -15.16 9.16 -9.17
N ASP A 258 -14.09 9.50 -8.48
CA ASP A 258 -13.36 8.55 -7.64
C ASP A 258 -14.10 8.29 -6.33
N THR A 259 -15.20 7.54 -6.44
CA THR A 259 -16.16 7.29 -5.36
C THR A 259 -16.24 5.81 -4.99
N PRO A 260 -16.77 5.46 -3.80
CA PRO A 260 -16.92 4.07 -3.36
C PRO A 260 -17.74 3.18 -4.30
N GLU A 261 -18.62 3.76 -5.12
CA GLU A 261 -19.41 3.04 -6.11
C GLU A 261 -18.54 2.48 -7.25
N ASN A 262 -17.37 3.06 -7.48
CA ASN A 262 -16.44 2.67 -8.55
C ASN A 262 -15.35 1.70 -8.09
N ILE A 263 -15.29 1.38 -6.81
CA ILE A 263 -14.46 0.29 -6.28
C ILE A 263 -15.31 -0.92 -5.88
N SER A 264 -14.69 -2.09 -5.70
CA SER A 264 -15.41 -3.29 -5.32
C SER A 264 -14.66 -4.18 -4.32
N GLU A 265 -15.44 -4.87 -3.48
CA GLU A 265 -14.93 -5.91 -2.58
C GLU A 265 -14.29 -7.07 -3.36
N GLU A 266 -14.83 -7.40 -4.55
CA GLU A 266 -14.28 -8.46 -5.40
C GLU A 266 -12.87 -8.11 -5.90
N SER A 267 -12.65 -6.87 -6.37
CA SER A 267 -11.33 -6.40 -6.81
C SER A 267 -10.33 -6.39 -5.66
N LEU A 268 -10.73 -5.94 -4.48
CA LEU A 268 -9.90 -6.01 -3.28
C LEU A 268 -9.60 -7.45 -2.84
N LEU A 269 -10.53 -8.41 -3.08
CA LEU A 269 -10.26 -9.82 -2.85
C LEU A 269 -9.21 -10.36 -3.82
N VAL A 270 -9.32 -10.02 -5.11
CA VAL A 270 -8.33 -10.40 -6.14
C VAL A 270 -6.96 -9.82 -5.79
N SER A 271 -6.88 -8.52 -5.54
CA SER A 271 -5.66 -7.81 -5.18
C SER A 271 -5.04 -8.37 -3.90
N GLY A 272 -5.85 -8.59 -2.87
CA GLY A 272 -5.39 -9.16 -1.60
C GLY A 272 -4.85 -10.58 -1.72
N ARG A 273 -5.45 -11.43 -2.54
CA ARG A 273 -4.95 -12.79 -2.82
C ARG A 273 -3.61 -12.76 -3.56
N ILE A 274 -3.45 -11.84 -4.53
CA ILE A 274 -2.20 -11.68 -5.26
C ILE A 274 -1.10 -11.18 -4.31
N VAL A 275 -1.39 -10.19 -3.47
CA VAL A 275 -0.45 -9.67 -2.46
C VAL A 275 -0.11 -10.72 -1.42
N ALA A 276 -1.08 -11.49 -0.93
CA ALA A 276 -0.83 -12.59 0.01
C ALA A 276 0.10 -13.66 -0.58
N GLU A 277 -0.08 -14.00 -1.86
CA GLU A 277 0.81 -14.96 -2.54
C GLU A 277 2.20 -14.37 -2.79
N LEU A 278 2.31 -13.07 -3.10
CA LEU A 278 3.60 -12.36 -3.11
C LEU A 278 4.32 -12.50 -1.77
N LEU A 279 3.62 -12.30 -0.66
CA LEU A 279 4.17 -12.46 0.69
C LEU A 279 4.56 -13.92 0.97
N ASN A 280 3.78 -14.91 0.54
CA ASN A 280 4.12 -16.32 0.66
C ASN A 280 5.41 -16.70 -0.08
N ILE A 281 5.69 -16.04 -1.21
CA ILE A 281 6.92 -16.27 -2.00
C ILE A 281 8.12 -15.55 -1.37
N LEU A 282 7.89 -14.39 -0.77
CA LEU A 282 8.97 -13.51 -0.29
C LEU A 282 9.32 -13.72 1.19
N LEU A 283 8.42 -14.26 2.03
CA LEU A 283 8.58 -14.41 3.48
C LEU A 283 8.57 -15.87 3.93
#